data_cf328e32dd3b143ae79b98736e44eae1
#
_entry.id   cf328e32dd3b143ae79b98736e44eae1
#
_cell.length_a   1.000
_cell.length_b   1.000
_cell.length_c   1.000
_cell.angle_alpha   90.00
_cell.angle_beta   90.00
_cell.angle_gamma   90.00
#
_symmetry.space_group_name_H-M   'P 1'
#
loop_
_entity.id
_entity.type
_entity.pdbx_description
1 polymer ?
#
loop_
_entity_poly.entity_id
_entity_poly.type
_entity_poly.pdbx_seq_one_letter_code
_entity_poly.pdbx_strand_id
1 'polypeptide(L)'
;MREYFPNGVNGALSVNGEGLCHTIELPWRDNQHAISCIPEGRYELAKRFSPKLRWHLLLKAVPERDLILIHPYNDAEKEAQGCIAPVTTITGEGKGDNSRIVFEKLKAFVYPVLERGEKVILVISQKSKVESHKWKKISRE
;
A
#
# COMPACT_ATOMS: atom_id res chain seq x y z
N MET A 1 1.78 0.60 -7.79
CA MET A 1 1.68 -0.70 -8.48
C MET A 1 2.37 -1.79 -7.66
N ARG A 2 1.76 -2.94 -7.60
CA ARG A 2 2.24 -4.08 -6.79
C ARG A 2 3.06 -5.06 -7.58
N GLU A 3 4.06 -5.66 -6.91
CA GLU A 3 4.69 -6.92 -7.32
C GLU A 3 4.39 -7.97 -6.25
N TYR A 4 3.94 -9.14 -6.68
CA TYR A 4 3.52 -10.23 -5.79
C TYR A 4 4.65 -11.25 -5.62
N PHE A 5 4.97 -11.56 -4.37
CA PHE A 5 5.99 -12.56 -4.01
C PHE A 5 5.37 -13.58 -3.04
N PRO A 6 5.97 -14.76 -2.90
CA PRO A 6 5.44 -15.79 -1.98
C PRO A 6 5.28 -15.33 -0.53
N ASN A 7 6.17 -14.46 -0.06
CA ASN A 7 6.18 -14.05 1.34
C ASN A 7 5.74 -12.60 1.58
N GLY A 8 5.30 -11.91 0.56
CA GLY A 8 4.85 -10.54 0.71
C GLY A 8 4.58 -9.85 -0.61
N VAL A 9 3.99 -8.67 -0.51
CA VAL A 9 3.73 -7.80 -1.66
C VAL A 9 4.52 -6.52 -1.48
N ASN A 10 5.26 -6.13 -2.50
CA ASN A 10 5.99 -4.86 -2.52
C ASN A 10 5.40 -3.98 -3.61
N GLY A 11 5.31 -2.69 -3.34
CA GLY A 11 4.72 -1.77 -4.29
C GLY A 11 5.47 -0.46 -4.41
N ALA A 12 5.04 0.32 -5.38
CA ALA A 12 5.49 1.69 -5.57
C ALA A 12 4.26 2.59 -5.54
N LEU A 13 4.30 3.59 -4.68
CA LEU A 13 3.20 4.53 -4.50
C LEU A 13 3.55 5.87 -5.13
N SER A 14 2.65 6.35 -5.98
CA SER A 14 2.76 7.66 -6.61
C SER A 14 1.60 8.54 -6.20
N VAL A 15 1.84 9.84 -6.15
CA VAL A 15 0.81 10.85 -5.92
C VAL A 15 0.81 11.77 -7.13
N ASN A 16 -0.35 11.84 -7.81
CA ASN A 16 -0.49 12.66 -9.03
C ASN A 16 0.61 12.40 -10.06
N GLY A 17 1.00 11.14 -10.22
CA GLY A 17 2.00 10.74 -11.20
C GLY A 17 3.44 10.81 -10.73
N GLU A 18 3.70 11.36 -9.55
CA GLU A 18 5.06 11.45 -8.99
C GLU A 18 5.27 10.40 -7.94
N GLY A 19 6.38 9.67 -8.04
CA GLY A 19 6.74 8.65 -7.06
C GLY A 19 6.99 9.26 -5.69
N LEU A 20 6.37 8.68 -4.66
CA LEU A 20 6.51 9.14 -3.29
C LEU A 20 7.33 8.16 -2.44
N CYS A 21 7.00 6.88 -2.52
CA CYS A 21 7.60 5.87 -1.64
C CYS A 21 7.31 4.48 -2.18
N HIS A 22 7.75 3.49 -1.42
CA HIS A 22 7.37 2.10 -1.64
C HIS A 22 6.31 1.68 -0.62
N THR A 23 5.67 0.54 -0.86
CA THR A 23 4.70 -0.04 0.05
C THR A 23 5.00 -1.49 0.31
N ILE A 24 4.59 -1.98 1.47
CA ILE A 24 4.70 -3.39 1.83
C ILE A 24 3.38 -3.90 2.37
N GLU A 25 3.07 -5.16 2.09
CA GLU A 25 1.84 -5.83 2.49
C GLU A 25 2.10 -7.31 2.68
N LEU A 26 1.15 -7.99 3.32
CA LEU A 26 1.12 -9.45 3.36
C LEU A 26 1.00 -10.03 1.95
N PRO A 27 1.42 -11.28 1.74
CA PRO A 27 1.24 -11.92 0.44
C PRO A 27 -0.23 -12.12 0.11
N TRP A 28 -0.55 -12.35 -1.16
CA TRP A 28 -1.92 -12.68 -1.56
C TRP A 28 -2.29 -14.07 -1.10
N ARG A 29 -3.37 -14.18 -0.34
CA ARG A 29 -3.94 -15.45 0.15
C ARG A 29 -5.45 -15.42 -0.01
N ASP A 30 -5.90 -15.16 -1.24
CA ASP A 30 -7.32 -15.15 -1.60
C ASP A 30 -8.18 -14.23 -0.72
N ASN A 31 -7.64 -13.07 -0.36
CA ASN A 31 -8.31 -12.08 0.48
C ASN A 31 -8.72 -12.62 1.86
N GLN A 32 -8.09 -13.68 2.32
CA GLN A 32 -8.42 -14.26 3.63
C GLN A 32 -8.08 -13.29 4.75
N HIS A 33 -9.00 -13.20 5.72
CA HIS A 33 -8.88 -12.30 6.87
C HIS A 33 -7.57 -12.51 7.63
N ALA A 34 -6.89 -11.43 7.95
CA ALA A 34 -5.68 -11.35 8.76
C ALA A 34 -4.40 -11.94 8.14
N ILE A 35 -4.49 -12.71 7.05
CA ILE A 35 -3.31 -13.37 6.46
C ILE A 35 -3.02 -12.93 5.03
N SER A 36 -3.93 -12.22 4.38
CA SER A 36 -3.81 -11.80 2.99
C SER A 36 -3.76 -10.29 2.85
N CYS A 37 -3.04 -9.79 1.84
CA CYS A 37 -3.26 -8.44 1.38
C CYS A 37 -4.67 -8.35 0.76
N ILE A 38 -5.15 -7.14 0.53
CA ILE A 38 -6.49 -6.91 -0.02
C ILE A 38 -6.48 -6.98 -1.54
N PRO A 39 -7.65 -7.13 -2.18
CA PRO A 39 -7.73 -7.16 -3.64
C PRO A 39 -7.28 -5.85 -4.27
N GLU A 40 -6.83 -5.92 -5.51
CA GLU A 40 -6.63 -4.74 -6.35
C GLU A 40 -7.96 -4.03 -6.54
N GLY A 41 -7.91 -2.74 -6.77
CA GLY A 41 -9.12 -1.96 -6.93
C GLY A 41 -8.92 -0.48 -6.61
N ARG A 42 -10.04 0.20 -6.48
CA ARG A 42 -10.08 1.63 -6.17
C ARG A 42 -10.75 1.80 -4.82
N TYR A 43 -10.05 2.42 -3.89
CA TYR A 43 -10.54 2.57 -2.52
C TYR A 43 -10.51 4.03 -2.10
N GLU A 44 -11.64 4.51 -1.61
CA GLU A 44 -11.69 5.86 -1.04
C GLU A 44 -11.04 5.86 0.33
N LEU A 45 -10.20 6.86 0.58
CA LEU A 45 -9.50 7.00 1.86
C LEU A 45 -10.26 7.93 2.81
N ALA A 46 -10.14 7.66 4.10
CA ALA A 46 -10.67 8.51 5.15
C ALA A 46 -9.63 8.66 6.27
N LYS A 47 -9.71 9.77 6.99
CA LYS A 47 -8.92 9.95 8.20
C LYS A 47 -9.49 9.05 9.30
N ARG A 48 -8.61 8.45 10.09
CA ARG A 48 -9.01 7.67 11.26
C ARG A 48 -8.03 7.87 12.39
N PHE A 49 -8.54 7.85 13.62
CA PHE A 49 -7.73 7.94 14.82
C PHE A 49 -7.97 6.73 15.73
N SER A 50 -6.90 6.21 16.31
CA SER A 50 -6.99 5.25 17.41
C SER A 50 -5.91 5.60 18.44
N PRO A 51 -6.10 5.23 19.72
CA PRO A 51 -5.07 5.49 20.74
C PRO A 51 -3.73 4.85 20.43
N LYS A 52 -3.73 3.66 19.82
CA LYS A 52 -2.51 2.94 19.48
C LYS A 52 -1.80 3.53 18.26
N LEU A 53 -2.54 3.81 17.20
CA LEU A 53 -1.97 4.22 15.91
C LEU A 53 -1.98 5.72 15.68
N ARG A 54 -2.69 6.47 16.53
CA ARG A 54 -2.93 7.89 16.36
C ARG A 54 -3.63 8.16 15.04
N TRP A 55 -3.31 9.24 14.36
CA TRP A 55 -3.94 9.56 13.07
C TRP A 55 -3.33 8.73 11.94
N HIS A 56 -4.19 8.05 11.21
CA HIS A 56 -3.81 7.21 10.08
C HIS A 56 -4.90 7.27 9.02
N LEU A 57 -4.84 6.37 8.04
CA LEU A 57 -5.79 6.34 6.94
C LEU A 57 -6.57 5.04 6.94
N LEU A 58 -7.85 5.13 6.61
CA LEU A 58 -8.75 3.99 6.47
C LEU A 58 -9.11 3.84 5.00
N LEU A 59 -9.11 2.60 4.48
CA LEU A 59 -9.66 2.27 3.17
C LEU A 59 -11.12 1.87 3.36
N LYS A 60 -12.02 2.59 2.68
CA LYS A 60 -13.47 2.32 2.77
C LYS A 60 -13.85 1.15 1.86
N ALA A 61 -14.83 0.37 2.31
CA ALA A 61 -15.54 -0.64 1.50
C ALA A 61 -14.61 -1.66 0.83
N VAL A 62 -13.60 -2.13 1.55
CA VAL A 62 -12.77 -3.24 1.05
C VAL A 62 -13.62 -4.52 1.09
N PRO A 63 -13.73 -5.26 -0.04
CA PRO A 63 -14.58 -6.46 -0.08
C PRO A 63 -14.23 -7.46 1.02
N GLU A 64 -15.23 -7.85 1.81
CA GLU A 64 -15.14 -8.86 2.87
C GLU A 64 -14.09 -8.59 3.95
N ARG A 65 -13.64 -7.36 4.06
CA ARG A 65 -12.63 -6.96 5.05
C ARG A 65 -13.07 -5.72 5.80
N ASP A 66 -12.67 -5.63 7.08
CA ASP A 66 -12.89 -4.47 7.94
C ASP A 66 -11.57 -3.93 8.43
N LEU A 67 -11.54 -2.64 8.73
CA LEU A 67 -10.39 -1.96 9.32
C LEU A 67 -9.09 -2.20 8.53
N ILE A 68 -9.15 -2.02 7.23
CA ILE A 68 -7.95 -1.99 6.41
C ILE A 68 -7.41 -0.57 6.44
N LEU A 69 -6.20 -0.45 6.92
CA LEU A 69 -5.57 0.84 7.22
C LEU A 69 -4.28 1.02 6.45
N ILE A 70 -3.90 2.27 6.26
CA ILE A 70 -2.52 2.63 5.91
C ILE A 70 -1.92 3.18 7.20
N HIS A 71 -0.92 2.49 7.72
CA HIS A 71 -0.22 2.90 8.94
C HIS A 71 1.23 2.40 8.90
N PRO A 72 2.11 2.98 9.73
CA PRO A 72 3.52 2.57 9.70
C PRO A 72 3.75 1.18 10.26
N TYR A 73 4.55 0.39 9.55
CA TYR A 73 5.21 -0.81 10.06
C TYR A 73 6.34 -1.16 9.10
N ASN A 74 7.29 -1.99 9.53
CA ASN A 74 8.45 -2.35 8.71
C ASN A 74 8.47 -3.82 8.27
N ASP A 75 7.61 -4.66 8.83
CA ASP A 75 7.56 -6.10 8.53
C ASP A 75 6.11 -6.57 8.50
N ALA A 76 5.60 -6.86 7.31
CA ALA A 76 4.20 -7.24 7.14
C ALA A 76 3.86 -8.55 7.84
N GLU A 77 4.73 -9.54 7.77
CA GLU A 77 4.49 -10.84 8.41
C GLU A 77 4.28 -10.71 9.92
N LYS A 78 5.04 -9.86 10.57
CA LYS A 78 4.97 -9.67 12.02
C LYS A 78 3.89 -8.70 12.47
N GLU A 79 3.56 -7.71 11.65
CA GLU A 79 2.80 -6.55 12.11
C GLU A 79 1.50 -6.29 11.36
N ALA A 80 1.30 -6.89 10.19
CA ALA A 80 0.13 -6.61 9.37
C ALA A 80 -0.93 -7.69 9.47
N GLN A 81 -2.19 -7.26 9.34
CA GLN A 81 -3.34 -8.14 9.20
C GLN A 81 -4.13 -7.77 7.94
N GLY A 82 -3.40 -7.33 6.90
CA GLY A 82 -3.98 -6.87 5.65
C GLY A 82 -3.76 -5.39 5.38
N CYS A 83 -3.28 -4.65 6.36
CA CYS A 83 -3.02 -3.22 6.20
C CYS A 83 -1.79 -2.96 5.34
N ILE A 84 -1.70 -1.74 4.82
CA ILE A 84 -0.62 -1.30 3.94
C ILE A 84 0.30 -0.39 4.72
N ALA A 85 1.62 -0.60 4.61
CA ALA A 85 2.57 0.35 5.15
C ALA A 85 3.40 0.99 4.03
N PRO A 86 3.51 2.32 4.04
CA PRO A 86 4.51 2.97 3.21
C PRO A 86 5.89 2.78 3.85
N VAL A 87 6.90 2.62 3.04
CA VAL A 87 8.29 2.49 3.50
C VAL A 87 9.21 3.29 2.60
N THR A 88 10.33 3.72 3.13
CA THR A 88 11.33 4.45 2.35
C THR A 88 12.08 3.50 1.43
N THR A 89 12.48 2.34 1.94
CA THR A 89 13.28 1.36 1.23
C THR A 89 12.70 -0.03 1.42
N ILE A 90 12.63 -0.81 0.34
CA ILE A 90 12.27 -2.23 0.40
C ILE A 90 13.52 -3.01 0.83
N THR A 91 13.38 -3.83 1.87
CA THR A 91 14.49 -4.66 2.38
C THR A 91 14.26 -6.15 2.17
N GLY A 92 13.06 -6.54 1.75
CA GLY A 92 12.70 -7.92 1.47
C GLY A 92 11.25 -8.02 1.05
N GLU A 93 10.75 -9.22 0.85
CA GLU A 93 9.34 -9.43 0.50
C GLU A 93 8.44 -9.04 1.69
N GLY A 94 7.63 -8.01 1.52
CA GLY A 94 6.79 -7.49 2.59
C GLY A 94 7.58 -6.84 3.72
N LYS A 95 8.80 -6.41 3.46
CA LYS A 95 9.70 -5.79 4.46
C LYS A 95 10.31 -4.51 3.93
N GLY A 96 10.47 -3.55 4.82
CA GLY A 96 11.07 -2.28 4.48
C GLY A 96 11.53 -1.54 5.73
N ASP A 97 12.00 -0.32 5.54
CA ASP A 97 12.43 0.51 6.66
C ASP A 97 11.95 1.94 6.55
N ASN A 98 12.12 2.67 7.66
CA ASN A 98 11.74 4.08 7.79
C ASN A 98 10.28 4.36 7.42
N SER A 99 9.38 3.43 7.79
CA SER A 99 7.97 3.55 7.48
C SER A 99 7.33 4.81 8.08
N ARG A 100 7.63 5.11 9.34
CA ARG A 100 7.03 6.27 10.03
C ARG A 100 7.35 7.58 9.35
N ILE A 101 8.59 7.76 8.91
CA ILE A 101 9.03 9.01 8.27
C ILE A 101 8.24 9.25 6.99
N VAL A 102 8.12 8.24 6.13
CA VAL A 102 7.44 8.42 4.85
C VAL A 102 5.92 8.43 5.03
N PHE A 103 5.42 7.76 6.06
CA PHE A 103 3.99 7.82 6.38
C PHE A 103 3.57 9.26 6.75
N GLU A 104 4.39 9.98 7.49
CA GLU A 104 4.11 11.38 7.80
C GLU A 104 4.07 12.24 6.52
N LYS A 105 4.94 11.95 5.57
CA LYS A 105 4.91 12.63 4.26
C LYS A 105 3.62 12.32 3.51
N LEU A 106 3.19 11.07 3.52
CA LEU A 106 1.94 10.68 2.88
C LEU A 106 0.75 11.40 3.52
N LYS A 107 0.68 11.45 4.84
CA LYS A 107 -0.37 12.19 5.54
C LYS A 107 -0.38 13.68 5.16
N ALA A 108 0.79 14.25 5.03
CA ALA A 108 0.92 15.66 4.66
C ALA A 108 0.35 15.97 3.28
N PHE A 109 0.35 15.00 2.37
CA PHE A 109 -0.31 15.14 1.07
C PHE A 109 -1.81 14.90 1.15
N VAL A 110 -2.23 13.89 1.90
CA VAL A 110 -3.61 13.40 1.85
C VAL A 110 -4.55 14.17 2.77
N TYR A 111 -4.11 14.46 3.99
CA TYR A 111 -4.98 15.07 5.00
C TYR A 111 -5.54 16.44 4.60
N PRO A 112 -4.74 17.35 4.03
CA PRO A 112 -5.31 18.65 3.60
C PRO A 112 -6.40 18.50 2.55
N VAL A 113 -6.29 17.53 1.64
CA VAL A 113 -7.30 17.27 0.61
C VAL A 113 -8.58 16.76 1.24
N LEU A 114 -8.48 15.81 2.16
CA LEU A 114 -9.65 15.29 2.88
C LEU A 114 -10.31 16.36 3.74
N GLU A 115 -9.52 17.23 4.36
CA GLU A 115 -10.05 18.31 5.21
C GLU A 115 -10.78 19.37 4.41
N ARG A 116 -10.48 19.53 3.10
CA ARG A 116 -11.25 20.40 2.22
C ARG A 116 -12.54 19.77 1.73
N GLY A 117 -12.83 18.53 2.13
CA GLY A 117 -14.03 17.82 1.68
C GLY A 117 -13.88 17.13 0.33
N GLU A 118 -12.67 17.06 -0.21
CA GLU A 118 -12.41 16.38 -1.47
C GLU A 118 -12.09 14.91 -1.23
N LYS A 119 -12.42 14.06 -2.22
CA LYS A 119 -12.13 12.63 -2.13
C LYS A 119 -10.69 12.34 -2.55
N VAL A 120 -10.08 11.38 -1.87
CA VAL A 120 -8.79 10.82 -2.24
C VAL A 120 -9.00 9.34 -2.52
N ILE A 121 -8.59 8.90 -3.69
CA ILE A 121 -8.76 7.51 -4.13
C ILE A 121 -7.39 6.84 -4.23
N LEU A 122 -7.24 5.71 -3.54
CA LEU A 122 -6.09 4.83 -3.69
C LEU A 122 -6.39 3.82 -4.78
N VAL A 123 -5.58 3.78 -5.82
CA VAL A 123 -5.70 2.79 -6.88
C VAL A 123 -4.62 1.74 -6.70
N ILE A 124 -5.03 0.49 -6.49
CA ILE A 124 -4.12 -0.63 -6.33
C ILE A 124 -4.17 -1.47 -7.59
N SER A 125 -3.05 -1.61 -8.25
CA SER A 125 -2.93 -2.38 -9.47
C SER A 125 -1.62 -3.18 -9.46
N GLN A 126 -1.58 -4.21 -10.29
CA GLN A 126 -0.40 -5.03 -10.48
C GLN A 126 0.48 -4.43 -11.55
N LYS A 127 1.79 -4.58 -11.40
CA LYS A 127 2.73 -4.21 -12.46
C LYS A 127 2.40 -5.02 -13.71
N SER A 128 2.33 -4.35 -14.86
CA SER A 128 1.90 -4.97 -16.10
C SER A 128 2.86 -6.07 -16.55
N LYS A 129 2.33 -7.29 -16.75
CA LYS A 129 3.10 -8.39 -17.33
C LYS A 129 3.47 -8.11 -18.78
N VAL A 130 2.61 -7.37 -19.48
CA VAL A 130 2.83 -7.00 -20.87
C VAL A 130 4.06 -6.09 -20.98
N GLU A 131 4.18 -5.11 -20.11
CA GLU A 131 5.34 -4.23 -20.08
C GLU A 131 6.62 -4.98 -19.76
N SER A 132 6.58 -5.86 -18.75
CA SER A 132 7.73 -6.69 -18.40
C SER A 132 8.17 -7.58 -19.54
N HIS A 133 7.22 -8.18 -20.25
CA HIS A 133 7.48 -9.02 -21.40
C HIS A 133 8.06 -8.22 -22.55
N LYS A 134 7.51 -7.05 -22.82
CA LYS A 134 8.01 -6.15 -23.86
C LYS A 134 9.46 -5.75 -23.63
N TRP A 135 9.84 -5.45 -22.41
CA TRP A 135 11.21 -5.12 -22.08
C TRP A 135 12.16 -6.28 -22.35
N LYS A 136 11.77 -7.49 -21.98
CA LYS A 136 12.55 -8.68 -22.25
C LYS A 136 12.74 -8.93 -23.75
N LYS A 137 11.68 -8.72 -24.53
CA LYS A 137 11.76 -8.83 -25.99
C LYS A 137 12.74 -7.83 -26.60
N ILE A 138 12.63 -6.58 -26.19
CA ILE A 138 13.51 -5.52 -26.67
C ILE A 138 14.96 -5.84 -26.36
N SER A 139 15.26 -6.32 -25.19
CA SER A 139 16.63 -6.64 -24.78
C SER A 139 17.23 -7.86 -25.49
N ARG A 140 16.40 -8.71 -26.09
CA ARG A 140 16.85 -9.87 -26.88
C ARG A 140 17.14 -9.53 -28.32
N GLU A 141 16.51 -8.50 -28.80
CA GLU A 141 16.68 -8.03 -30.18
C GLU A 141 17.81 -7.02 -30.29
#